data_0a499a7de1fa10e544adabd24aa9f65d
#
_entry.id   0a499a7de1fa10e544adabd24aa9f65d
#
_cell.length_a   1.000
_cell.length_b   1.000
_cell.length_c   1.000
_cell.angle_alpha   90.00
_cell.angle_beta   90.00
_cell.angle_gamma   90.00
#
_symmetry.space_group_name_H-M   'P 1'
#
loop_
_entity.id
_entity.type
_entity.pdbx_description
1 polymer ?
#
loop_
_entity_poly.entity_id
_entity_poly.type
_entity_poly.pdbx_seq_one_letter_code
_entity_poly.pdbx_strand_id
1 'polypeptide(L)'
;MKTNPWAKDLLMKMSSRSLLCILVLSFSGLISAQEASRPRPETSLALRDGWNLQSSCKVEAKGENVSTLAFQPKDWYAVTVPTTVVAALVKQKVYPDPFFGTNLRSFPGVTYPIGANFSNIPMQPDSPFIVPWWYRKEFVLPASFKGKTIWLNFGGINYRANIWLNGQQLAKSEDAAGAWRTYEFDITDYAVVGKPNVLAVQVFSPTDTDLAITFVDWNPAPPDKNMGLFRDVDITSSGAVAVRYPTVVSKVDSPANDKAHLTVTALLKNAANHLVKGTLKGQIEKTEFSQEVELGPGESKDVTFTSEQLPQLNIDHPRLWWPAQMGKPERYSLSLEFNLDGKISDHAETKFGIREVKSEVLSANRRLFSINGKNVLIRGGGWSPT
;
A
#
# COMPACT_ATOMS: atom_id res chain seq x y z
N MET A 1 -31.18 -42.22 56.80
CA MET A 1 -30.14 -41.63 55.90
C MET A 1 -29.96 -40.19 56.34
N LYS A 2 -28.78 -39.84 56.92
CA LYS A 2 -28.47 -38.50 57.48
C LYS A 2 -28.00 -37.59 56.35
N THR A 3 -28.69 -36.48 56.12
CA THR A 3 -28.36 -35.44 55.15
C THR A 3 -27.29 -34.55 55.76
N ASN A 4 -26.24 -34.31 55.03
CA ASN A 4 -25.04 -33.56 55.42
C ASN A 4 -25.33 -32.05 55.41
N PRO A 5 -25.12 -31.28 56.48
CA PRO A 5 -25.54 -29.86 56.59
C PRO A 5 -24.58 -28.84 55.97
N TRP A 6 -23.51 -29.27 55.28
CA TRP A 6 -22.45 -28.36 54.82
C TRP A 6 -22.61 -27.79 53.38
N ALA A 7 -23.74 -28.09 52.70
CA ALA A 7 -23.97 -27.70 51.30
C ALA A 7 -24.73 -26.37 51.11
N LYS A 8 -25.16 -25.69 52.18
CA LYS A 8 -25.99 -24.48 52.07
C LYS A 8 -25.22 -23.16 52.27
N ASP A 9 -24.01 -23.16 52.82
CA ASP A 9 -23.30 -21.91 53.15
C ASP A 9 -22.25 -21.47 52.07
N LEU A 10 -22.11 -22.18 50.94
CA LEU A 10 -21.14 -21.84 49.91
C LEU A 10 -21.71 -20.96 48.78
N LEU A 11 -22.99 -20.63 48.81
CA LEU A 11 -23.65 -19.86 47.74
C LEU A 11 -23.96 -18.39 48.10
N MET A 12 -23.55 -17.91 49.23
CA MET A 12 -23.93 -16.55 49.70
C MET A 12 -22.76 -15.66 50.08
N LYS A 13 -21.55 -15.89 49.58
CA LYS A 13 -20.42 -14.97 49.66
C LYS A 13 -19.57 -14.89 48.41
N MET A 14 -20.19 -14.79 47.23
CA MET A 14 -19.49 -14.23 46.07
C MET A 14 -19.67 -12.73 46.07
N SER A 15 -18.67 -12.02 46.63
CA SER A 15 -18.64 -10.56 46.72
C SER A 15 -18.62 -9.97 45.34
N SER A 16 -19.24 -8.78 45.19
CA SER A 16 -19.33 -7.96 43.96
C SER A 16 -17.98 -7.60 43.31
N ARG A 17 -16.87 -8.00 43.89
CA ARG A 17 -15.51 -7.80 43.34
C ARG A 17 -15.07 -8.86 42.33
N SER A 18 -15.66 -10.07 42.36
CA SER A 18 -15.33 -11.15 41.41
C SER A 18 -16.05 -10.99 40.06
N LEU A 19 -17.19 -10.30 40.03
CA LEU A 19 -17.91 -10.02 38.78
C LEU A 19 -17.24 -8.90 37.96
N LEU A 20 -16.50 -8.00 38.62
CA LEU A 20 -15.80 -6.91 37.92
C LEU A 20 -14.51 -7.37 37.21
N CYS A 21 -13.86 -8.44 37.72
CA CYS A 21 -12.67 -9.02 37.08
C CYS A 21 -12.97 -9.86 35.85
N ILE A 22 -14.18 -10.44 35.73
CA ILE A 22 -14.56 -11.24 34.54
C ILE A 22 -15.02 -10.33 33.39
N LEU A 23 -15.55 -9.13 33.68
CA LEU A 23 -15.97 -8.17 32.67
C LEU A 23 -14.80 -7.37 32.07
N VAL A 24 -13.64 -7.32 32.73
CA VAL A 24 -12.44 -6.61 32.24
C VAL A 24 -11.58 -7.49 31.33
N LEU A 25 -11.73 -8.83 31.40
CA LEU A 25 -10.96 -9.77 30.57
C LEU A 25 -11.61 -10.06 29.20
N SER A 26 -12.85 -9.61 28.97
CA SER A 26 -13.53 -9.78 27.68
C SER A 26 -13.37 -8.59 26.72
N PHE A 27 -12.63 -7.55 27.08
CA PHE A 27 -12.37 -6.37 26.21
C PHE A 27 -10.95 -6.29 25.66
N SER A 28 -10.12 -7.32 25.85
CA SER A 28 -8.73 -7.38 25.36
C SER A 28 -8.57 -8.25 24.11
N GLY A 29 -9.45 -8.09 23.15
CA GLY A 29 -9.34 -8.90 21.94
C GLY A 29 -10.02 -8.27 20.75
N LEU A 30 -9.44 -7.20 20.22
CA LEU A 30 -9.56 -6.76 18.82
C LEU A 30 -8.78 -5.43 18.65
N ILE A 31 -7.50 -5.45 18.94
CA ILE A 31 -6.61 -4.50 18.27
C ILE A 31 -6.39 -5.12 16.89
N SER A 32 -7.34 -4.92 15.99
CA SER A 32 -7.06 -4.95 14.57
C SER A 32 -5.88 -4.02 14.37
N ALA A 33 -4.76 -4.56 13.89
CA ALA A 33 -3.71 -3.75 13.30
C ALA A 33 -4.36 -3.01 12.13
N GLN A 34 -4.92 -1.84 12.42
CA GLN A 34 -5.43 -0.93 11.41
C GLN A 34 -4.17 -0.48 10.69
N GLU A 35 -3.91 -1.09 9.53
CA GLU A 35 -2.93 -0.56 8.58
C GLU A 35 -3.15 0.94 8.56
N ALA A 36 -2.09 1.70 8.87
CA ALA A 36 -2.15 3.15 8.83
C ALA A 36 -2.50 3.53 7.38
N SER A 37 -3.79 3.71 7.14
CA SER A 37 -4.29 4.19 5.86
C SER A 37 -3.57 5.50 5.58
N ARG A 38 -2.88 5.57 4.44
CA ARG A 38 -2.31 6.83 3.97
C ARG A 38 -3.43 7.88 4.03
N PRO A 39 -3.15 9.10 4.52
CA PRO A 39 -4.13 10.18 4.45
C PRO A 39 -4.61 10.27 3.00
N ARG A 40 -5.90 10.10 2.78
CA ARG A 40 -6.47 10.19 1.43
C ARG A 40 -6.70 11.66 1.12
N PRO A 41 -6.38 12.13 -0.09
CA PRO A 41 -6.77 13.45 -0.55
C PRO A 41 -8.27 13.67 -0.36
N GLU A 42 -8.72 14.90 -0.11
CA GLU A 42 -10.15 15.24 0.05
C GLU A 42 -11.05 14.71 -1.06
N THR A 43 -10.47 14.54 -2.26
CA THR A 43 -11.16 13.96 -3.41
C THR A 43 -10.49 12.65 -3.79
N SER A 44 -11.01 11.54 -3.28
CA SER A 44 -10.53 10.20 -3.61
C SER A 44 -11.71 9.23 -3.78
N LEU A 45 -11.53 8.26 -4.69
CA LEU A 45 -12.47 7.16 -4.94
C LEU A 45 -11.72 5.84 -4.89
N ALA A 46 -11.96 5.03 -3.85
CA ALA A 46 -11.40 3.69 -3.76
C ALA A 46 -12.17 2.72 -4.66
N LEU A 47 -11.46 1.99 -5.50
CA LEU A 47 -12.04 0.97 -6.38
C LEU A 47 -11.89 -0.42 -5.74
N ARG A 48 -12.65 -0.70 -4.68
CA ARG A 48 -12.56 -1.98 -3.93
C ARG A 48 -13.53 -3.04 -4.42
N ASP A 49 -14.81 -2.73 -4.45
CA ASP A 49 -15.89 -3.68 -4.74
C ASP A 49 -16.36 -3.62 -6.19
N GLY A 50 -17.08 -4.65 -6.63
CA GLY A 50 -17.73 -4.67 -7.96
C GLY A 50 -16.75 -4.82 -9.12
N TRP A 51 -15.63 -5.49 -8.91
CA TRP A 51 -14.77 -5.96 -9.98
C TRP A 51 -15.27 -7.29 -10.54
N ASN A 52 -14.93 -7.53 -11.79
CA ASN A 52 -15.16 -8.79 -12.48
C ASN A 52 -13.82 -9.37 -12.91
N LEU A 53 -13.65 -10.69 -12.71
CA LEU A 53 -12.41 -11.43 -12.99
C LEU A 53 -12.66 -12.55 -13.98
N GLN A 54 -11.82 -12.70 -15.01
CA GLN A 54 -11.88 -13.84 -15.92
C GLN A 54 -10.52 -14.15 -16.56
N SER A 55 -10.29 -15.43 -16.85
CA SER A 55 -9.12 -15.88 -17.62
C SER A 55 -9.18 -15.36 -19.05
N SER A 56 -8.04 -14.92 -19.59
CA SER A 56 -7.95 -14.47 -20.99
C SER A 56 -8.28 -15.56 -22.01
N CYS A 57 -8.14 -16.84 -21.64
CA CYS A 57 -8.57 -17.96 -22.50
C CYS A 57 -10.09 -17.98 -22.78
N LYS A 58 -10.89 -17.31 -21.94
CA LYS A 58 -12.36 -17.22 -22.08
C LYS A 58 -12.81 -15.86 -22.61
N VAL A 59 -11.88 -15.00 -23.01
CA VAL A 59 -12.17 -13.63 -23.47
C VAL A 59 -11.48 -13.39 -24.79
N GLU A 60 -12.23 -13.49 -25.89
CA GLU A 60 -11.73 -13.24 -27.24
C GLU A 60 -11.53 -11.75 -27.55
N ALA A 61 -12.24 -10.88 -26.82
CA ALA A 61 -12.19 -9.45 -27.01
C ALA A 61 -10.85 -8.86 -26.56
N LYS A 62 -10.35 -7.90 -27.33
CA LYS A 62 -9.14 -7.13 -27.00
C LYS A 62 -9.44 -6.09 -25.90
N GLY A 63 -8.39 -5.55 -25.28
CA GLY A 63 -8.51 -4.61 -24.17
C GLY A 63 -9.32 -3.35 -24.49
N GLU A 64 -9.20 -2.86 -25.71
CA GLU A 64 -9.97 -1.72 -26.21
C GLU A 64 -11.48 -1.96 -26.13
N ASN A 65 -11.92 -3.19 -26.37
CA ASN A 65 -13.33 -3.58 -26.30
C ASN A 65 -13.74 -3.92 -24.86
N VAL A 66 -12.92 -4.71 -24.14
CA VAL A 66 -13.18 -5.13 -22.75
C VAL A 66 -13.37 -3.92 -21.83
N SER A 67 -12.67 -2.82 -22.10
CA SER A 67 -12.72 -1.58 -21.33
C SER A 67 -13.85 -0.62 -21.78
N THR A 68 -14.90 -1.12 -22.41
CA THR A 68 -16.06 -0.30 -22.83
C THR A 68 -17.36 -0.78 -22.20
N LEU A 69 -18.37 0.09 -22.15
CA LEU A 69 -19.74 -0.25 -21.70
C LEU A 69 -20.47 -1.21 -22.65
N ALA A 70 -20.04 -1.28 -23.91
CA ALA A 70 -20.64 -2.20 -24.90
C ALA A 70 -20.27 -3.66 -24.60
N PHE A 71 -19.11 -3.89 -23.96
CA PHE A 71 -18.69 -5.24 -23.56
C PHE A 71 -19.49 -5.69 -22.34
N GLN A 72 -20.17 -6.84 -22.46
CA GLN A 72 -20.91 -7.46 -21.37
C GLN A 72 -20.12 -8.64 -20.81
N PRO A 73 -19.64 -8.58 -19.55
CA PRO A 73 -18.93 -9.68 -18.92
C PRO A 73 -19.89 -10.84 -18.65
N LYS A 74 -19.78 -11.91 -19.44
CA LYS A 74 -20.56 -13.13 -19.24
C LYS A 74 -19.71 -14.18 -18.53
N ASP A 75 -20.27 -14.80 -17.48
CA ASP A 75 -19.62 -15.84 -16.67
C ASP A 75 -18.31 -15.39 -16.01
N TRP A 76 -18.21 -14.08 -15.70
CA TRP A 76 -17.10 -13.53 -14.92
C TRP A 76 -17.36 -13.63 -13.43
N TYR A 77 -16.31 -13.84 -12.65
CA TYR A 77 -16.36 -13.91 -11.20
C TYR A 77 -16.45 -12.50 -10.60
N ALA A 78 -17.46 -12.25 -9.75
CA ALA A 78 -17.55 -11.01 -9.00
C ALA A 78 -16.52 -11.01 -7.87
N VAL A 79 -15.60 -10.04 -7.84
CA VAL A 79 -14.48 -10.02 -6.90
C VAL A 79 -14.31 -8.64 -6.26
N THR A 80 -13.51 -8.59 -5.20
CA THR A 80 -13.04 -7.35 -4.56
C THR A 80 -11.53 -7.21 -4.79
N VAL A 81 -11.03 -5.99 -4.86
CA VAL A 81 -9.60 -5.66 -4.92
C VAL A 81 -9.26 -4.93 -3.60
N PRO A 82 -8.14 -5.25 -2.92
CA PRO A 82 -7.01 -6.10 -3.36
C PRO A 82 -7.31 -7.60 -3.36
N THR A 83 -6.78 -8.32 -4.37
CA THR A 83 -6.82 -9.79 -4.41
C THR A 83 -5.83 -10.34 -5.45
N THR A 84 -5.36 -11.58 -5.24
CA THR A 84 -4.73 -12.38 -6.29
C THR A 84 -5.79 -13.23 -7.00
N VAL A 85 -5.42 -13.83 -8.14
CA VAL A 85 -6.36 -14.67 -8.91
C VAL A 85 -6.81 -15.87 -8.09
N VAL A 86 -5.87 -16.62 -7.49
CA VAL A 86 -6.20 -17.79 -6.66
C VAL A 86 -7.05 -17.39 -5.46
N ALA A 87 -6.67 -16.32 -4.74
CA ALA A 87 -7.46 -15.86 -3.58
C ALA A 87 -8.90 -15.49 -3.97
N ALA A 88 -9.09 -14.84 -5.12
CA ALA A 88 -10.40 -14.52 -5.65
C ALA A 88 -11.22 -15.78 -5.97
N LEU A 89 -10.63 -16.77 -6.63
CA LEU A 89 -11.29 -18.01 -7.02
C LEU A 89 -11.63 -18.90 -5.81
N VAL A 90 -10.79 -18.91 -4.78
CA VAL A 90 -11.09 -19.56 -3.49
C VAL A 90 -12.28 -18.87 -2.81
N LYS A 91 -12.31 -17.55 -2.76
CA LYS A 91 -13.46 -16.80 -2.21
C LYS A 91 -14.76 -17.08 -2.98
N GLN A 92 -14.68 -17.31 -4.29
CA GLN A 92 -15.80 -17.70 -5.15
C GLN A 92 -16.13 -19.22 -5.09
N LYS A 93 -15.42 -19.97 -4.24
CA LYS A 93 -15.60 -21.44 -4.09
C LYS A 93 -15.34 -22.24 -5.37
N VAL A 94 -14.55 -21.71 -6.29
CA VAL A 94 -14.06 -22.42 -7.46
C VAL A 94 -13.01 -23.44 -7.05
N TYR A 95 -12.15 -23.05 -6.12
CA TYR A 95 -11.14 -23.92 -5.50
C TYR A 95 -11.33 -24.00 -3.98
N PRO A 96 -10.90 -25.09 -3.34
CA PRO A 96 -10.93 -25.21 -1.90
C PRO A 96 -9.90 -24.28 -1.23
N ASP A 97 -10.01 -24.10 0.09
CA ASP A 97 -9.02 -23.37 0.89
C ASP A 97 -7.64 -24.05 0.79
N PRO A 98 -6.61 -23.38 0.22
CA PRO A 98 -5.30 -23.97 0.02
C PRO A 98 -4.56 -24.30 1.32
N PHE A 99 -4.93 -23.68 2.43
CA PHE A 99 -4.30 -23.87 3.74
C PHE A 99 -4.86 -25.05 4.53
N PHE A 100 -5.92 -25.69 4.03
CA PHE A 100 -6.54 -26.81 4.73
C PHE A 100 -6.08 -28.17 4.17
N GLY A 101 -5.40 -28.96 5.01
CA GLY A 101 -4.99 -30.33 4.70
C GLY A 101 -4.13 -30.43 3.42
N THR A 102 -4.59 -31.20 2.45
CA THR A 102 -3.90 -31.42 1.16
C THR A 102 -4.53 -30.66 0.00
N ASN A 103 -5.42 -29.72 0.27
CA ASN A 103 -6.19 -29.02 -0.76
C ASN A 103 -5.33 -28.36 -1.81
N LEU A 104 -4.18 -27.77 -1.42
CA LEU A 104 -3.26 -27.12 -2.37
C LEU A 104 -2.82 -28.06 -3.49
N ARG A 105 -2.72 -29.37 -3.23
CA ARG A 105 -2.35 -30.39 -4.23
C ARG A 105 -3.45 -30.68 -5.25
N SER A 106 -4.68 -30.26 -5.00
CA SER A 106 -5.80 -30.43 -5.93
C SER A 106 -5.94 -29.29 -6.93
N PHE A 107 -5.13 -28.24 -6.83
CA PHE A 107 -5.16 -27.14 -7.79
C PHE A 107 -4.62 -27.61 -9.14
N PRO A 108 -5.23 -27.17 -10.26
CA PRO A 108 -4.74 -27.54 -11.58
C PRO A 108 -3.39 -26.91 -11.88
N GLY A 109 -2.57 -27.62 -12.65
CA GLY A 109 -1.26 -27.12 -13.09
C GLY A 109 -0.21 -26.97 -12.02
N VAL A 110 -0.38 -27.68 -10.89
CA VAL A 110 0.65 -27.71 -9.82
C VAL A 110 1.09 -29.14 -9.53
N THR A 111 2.38 -29.28 -9.19
CA THR A 111 2.95 -30.50 -8.65
C THR A 111 3.79 -30.16 -7.44
N TYR A 112 3.53 -30.80 -6.31
CA TYR A 112 4.31 -30.60 -5.09
C TYR A 112 4.90 -31.96 -4.67
N PRO A 113 6.01 -32.40 -5.29
CA PRO A 113 6.65 -33.69 -4.96
C PRO A 113 7.21 -33.66 -3.54
N ILE A 114 7.05 -34.74 -2.81
CA ILE A 114 7.58 -34.87 -1.46
C ILE A 114 9.11 -34.87 -1.50
N GLY A 115 9.75 -34.06 -0.63
CA GLY A 115 11.20 -33.97 -0.51
C GLY A 115 11.87 -33.09 -1.59
N ALA A 116 11.10 -32.40 -2.44
CA ALA A 116 11.63 -31.46 -3.42
C ALA A 116 11.50 -30.02 -2.94
N ASN A 117 12.31 -29.13 -3.55
CA ASN A 117 12.18 -27.70 -3.40
C ASN A 117 10.94 -27.20 -4.15
N PHE A 118 10.07 -26.42 -3.50
CA PHE A 118 8.80 -25.96 -4.09
C PHE A 118 8.83 -24.51 -4.59
N SER A 119 9.84 -23.74 -4.22
CA SER A 119 9.85 -22.28 -4.49
C SER A 119 10.03 -21.93 -5.97
N ASN A 120 10.80 -22.74 -6.69
CA ASN A 120 11.22 -22.48 -8.07
C ASN A 120 10.64 -23.49 -9.06
N ILE A 121 9.54 -24.17 -8.71
CA ILE A 121 8.88 -25.07 -9.64
C ILE A 121 8.22 -24.23 -10.75
N PRO A 122 8.57 -24.48 -12.03
CA PRO A 122 7.91 -23.81 -13.15
C PRO A 122 6.40 -24.08 -13.16
N MET A 123 5.63 -23.08 -13.57
CA MET A 123 4.20 -23.28 -13.81
C MET A 123 4.03 -24.29 -14.96
N GLN A 124 3.21 -25.31 -14.76
CA GLN A 124 2.99 -26.35 -15.77
C GLN A 124 2.31 -25.76 -17.00
N PRO A 125 2.56 -26.28 -18.23
CA PRO A 125 1.97 -25.77 -19.46
C PRO A 125 0.43 -25.79 -19.50
N ASP A 126 -0.19 -26.68 -18.74
CA ASP A 126 -1.65 -26.82 -18.61
C ASP A 126 -2.24 -26.00 -17.45
N SER A 127 -1.40 -25.25 -16.74
CA SER A 127 -1.87 -24.39 -15.66
C SER A 127 -2.81 -23.29 -16.15
N PRO A 128 -4.00 -23.13 -15.58
CA PRO A 128 -4.91 -22.03 -15.92
C PRO A 128 -4.35 -20.65 -15.53
N PHE A 129 -3.23 -20.61 -14.79
CA PHE A 129 -2.58 -19.39 -14.33
C PHE A 129 -1.37 -18.99 -15.19
N ILE A 130 -1.00 -19.79 -16.19
CA ILE A 130 0.09 -19.44 -17.12
C ILE A 130 -0.34 -18.34 -18.09
N VAL A 131 -1.63 -18.19 -18.31
CA VAL A 131 -2.25 -17.15 -19.14
C VAL A 131 -2.59 -15.92 -18.31
N PRO A 132 -2.67 -14.73 -18.92
CA PRO A 132 -3.10 -13.52 -18.21
C PRO A 132 -4.55 -13.64 -17.72
N TRP A 133 -4.88 -12.85 -16.71
CA TRP A 133 -6.23 -12.74 -16.18
C TRP A 133 -6.72 -11.30 -16.25
N TRP A 134 -7.98 -11.12 -16.62
CA TRP A 134 -8.65 -9.84 -16.71
C TRP A 134 -9.30 -9.46 -15.39
N TYR A 135 -9.03 -8.23 -14.94
CA TYR A 135 -9.79 -7.51 -13.94
C TYR A 135 -10.53 -6.37 -14.63
N ARG A 136 -11.86 -6.32 -14.52
CA ARG A 136 -12.70 -5.28 -15.12
C ARG A 136 -13.56 -4.61 -14.06
N LYS A 137 -13.64 -3.27 -14.10
CA LYS A 137 -14.40 -2.46 -13.14
C LYS A 137 -15.14 -1.36 -13.85
N GLU A 138 -16.46 -1.26 -13.61
CA GLU A 138 -17.26 -0.09 -13.94
C GLU A 138 -17.35 0.84 -12.72
N PHE A 139 -17.22 2.16 -12.94
CA PHE A 139 -17.26 3.16 -11.88
C PHE A 139 -17.76 4.49 -12.41
N VAL A 140 -18.23 5.36 -11.50
CA VAL A 140 -18.65 6.74 -11.80
C VAL A 140 -17.81 7.69 -10.94
N LEU A 141 -17.20 8.68 -11.58
CA LEU A 141 -16.50 9.75 -10.87
C LEU A 141 -17.48 10.76 -10.32
N PRO A 142 -17.43 11.10 -9.02
CA PRO A 142 -18.26 12.14 -8.42
C PRO A 142 -18.01 13.51 -9.06
N ALA A 143 -19.00 14.40 -8.94
CA ALA A 143 -18.92 15.77 -9.47
C ALA A 143 -17.75 16.58 -8.91
N SER A 144 -17.23 16.22 -7.73
CA SER A 144 -16.06 16.85 -7.10
C SER A 144 -14.75 16.70 -7.91
N PHE A 145 -14.71 15.79 -8.90
CA PHE A 145 -13.58 15.63 -9.82
C PHE A 145 -13.63 16.60 -11.02
N LYS A 146 -14.73 17.32 -11.22
CA LYS A 146 -14.89 18.21 -12.38
C LYS A 146 -13.88 19.34 -12.37
N GLY A 147 -13.16 19.50 -13.49
CA GLY A 147 -12.17 20.57 -13.69
C GLY A 147 -10.87 20.36 -12.91
N LYS A 148 -10.62 19.16 -12.43
CA LYS A 148 -9.38 18.76 -11.78
C LYS A 148 -8.57 17.80 -12.66
N THR A 149 -7.28 17.70 -12.42
CA THR A 149 -6.46 16.59 -12.91
C THR A 149 -6.85 15.31 -12.17
N ILE A 150 -7.05 14.22 -12.89
CA ILE A 150 -7.56 12.95 -12.37
C ILE A 150 -6.47 11.88 -12.48
N TRP A 151 -6.12 11.29 -11.35
CA TRP A 151 -5.02 10.32 -11.23
C TRP A 151 -5.56 8.92 -10.89
N LEU A 152 -5.29 7.93 -11.75
CA LEU A 152 -5.53 6.51 -11.45
C LEU A 152 -4.28 5.91 -10.81
N ASN A 153 -4.44 5.36 -9.62
CA ASN A 153 -3.34 4.84 -8.81
C ASN A 153 -3.46 3.33 -8.60
N PHE A 154 -2.35 2.61 -8.77
CA PHE A 154 -2.20 1.22 -8.39
C PHE A 154 -1.11 1.11 -7.31
N GLY A 155 -1.47 0.65 -6.13
CA GLY A 155 -0.54 0.44 -5.02
C GLY A 155 0.40 -0.76 -5.22
N GLY A 156 0.04 -1.68 -6.12
CA GLY A 156 0.87 -2.83 -6.51
C GLY A 156 0.14 -3.79 -7.43
N ILE A 157 0.85 -4.23 -8.47
CA ILE A 157 0.40 -5.22 -9.46
C ILE A 157 1.44 -6.34 -9.47
N ASN A 158 1.06 -7.58 -9.30
CA ASN A 158 1.97 -8.71 -9.43
C ASN A 158 1.58 -9.56 -10.64
N TYR A 159 2.34 -9.55 -11.72
CA TYR A 159 3.64 -8.88 -11.83
C TYR A 159 3.61 -7.74 -12.86
N ARG A 160 3.04 -7.93 -14.05
CA ARG A 160 2.94 -6.93 -15.12
C ARG A 160 1.52 -6.84 -15.64
N ALA A 161 1.15 -5.71 -16.21
CA ALA A 161 -0.19 -5.52 -16.71
C ALA A 161 -0.26 -4.66 -17.96
N ASN A 162 -1.21 -5.01 -18.83
CA ASN A 162 -1.77 -4.07 -19.78
C ASN A 162 -2.99 -3.40 -19.16
N ILE A 163 -3.13 -2.09 -19.32
CA ILE A 163 -4.16 -1.28 -18.64
C ILE A 163 -4.91 -0.44 -19.68
N TRP A 164 -6.25 -0.50 -19.65
CA TRP A 164 -7.13 0.30 -20.52
C TRP A 164 -8.21 1.02 -19.71
N LEU A 165 -8.59 2.20 -20.17
CA LEU A 165 -9.72 2.96 -19.65
C LEU A 165 -10.56 3.47 -20.83
N ASN A 166 -11.86 3.16 -20.84
CA ASN A 166 -12.82 3.63 -21.84
C ASN A 166 -12.37 3.40 -23.30
N GLY A 167 -11.77 2.23 -23.59
CA GLY A 167 -11.26 1.87 -24.90
C GLY A 167 -9.84 2.34 -25.23
N GLN A 168 -9.22 3.17 -24.36
CA GLN A 168 -7.87 3.69 -24.57
C GLN A 168 -6.84 2.93 -23.72
N GLN A 169 -5.72 2.55 -24.29
CA GLN A 169 -4.63 1.89 -23.59
C GLN A 169 -3.80 2.94 -22.83
N LEU A 170 -3.73 2.80 -21.50
CA LEU A 170 -2.94 3.66 -20.63
C LEU A 170 -1.50 3.17 -20.46
N ALA A 171 -1.31 1.85 -20.41
CA ALA A 171 0.02 1.24 -20.25
C ALA A 171 0.06 -0.15 -20.88
N LYS A 172 1.26 -0.54 -21.31
CA LYS A 172 1.59 -1.90 -21.74
C LYS A 172 2.30 -2.65 -20.61
N SER A 173 2.34 -3.97 -20.74
CA SER A 173 2.98 -4.86 -19.76
C SER A 173 4.50 -4.61 -19.57
N GLU A 174 5.15 -3.99 -20.55
CA GLU A 174 6.55 -3.58 -20.48
C GLU A 174 6.74 -2.35 -19.56
N ASP A 175 5.76 -1.45 -19.54
CA ASP A 175 5.79 -0.20 -18.76
C ASP A 175 5.27 -0.42 -17.33
N ALA A 176 4.21 -1.22 -17.19
CA ALA A 176 3.61 -1.58 -15.91
C ALA A 176 4.10 -2.96 -15.44
N ALA A 177 5.39 -3.06 -15.08
CA ALA A 177 6.04 -4.27 -14.58
C ALA A 177 6.76 -4.03 -13.26
N GLY A 178 6.54 -4.89 -12.27
CA GLY A 178 7.20 -4.84 -10.95
C GLY A 178 6.23 -4.87 -9.78
N ALA A 179 6.30 -5.94 -8.97
CA ALA A 179 5.38 -6.17 -7.85
C ALA A 179 5.42 -5.06 -6.78
N TRP A 180 6.61 -4.49 -6.53
CA TRP A 180 6.82 -3.50 -5.47
C TRP A 180 6.84 -2.04 -5.95
N ARG A 181 6.36 -1.81 -7.19
CA ARG A 181 6.18 -0.48 -7.76
C ARG A 181 4.75 0.00 -7.58
N THR A 182 4.60 1.30 -7.36
CA THR A 182 3.33 2.00 -7.50
C THR A 182 3.24 2.61 -8.89
N TYR A 183 2.04 2.65 -9.45
CA TYR A 183 1.78 3.25 -10.76
C TYR A 183 0.75 4.35 -10.60
N GLU A 184 0.99 5.49 -11.25
CA GLU A 184 0.08 6.63 -11.29
C GLU A 184 -0.06 7.09 -12.75
N PHE A 185 -1.30 7.15 -13.24
CA PHE A 185 -1.63 7.58 -14.60
C PHE A 185 -2.52 8.81 -14.55
N ASP A 186 -2.19 9.84 -15.32
CA ASP A 186 -3.12 10.93 -15.61
C ASP A 186 -4.20 10.41 -16.56
N ILE A 187 -5.43 10.39 -16.09
CA ILE A 187 -6.59 9.91 -16.83
C ILE A 187 -7.59 11.04 -17.15
N THR A 188 -7.17 12.30 -17.01
CA THR A 188 -8.04 13.48 -17.14
C THR A 188 -8.78 13.50 -18.48
N ASP A 189 -8.07 13.20 -19.57
CA ASP A 189 -8.62 13.21 -20.92
C ASP A 189 -9.40 11.94 -21.28
N TYR A 190 -9.28 10.87 -20.49
CA TYR A 190 -9.88 9.57 -20.76
C TYR A 190 -11.11 9.29 -19.90
N ALA A 191 -11.19 9.90 -18.73
CA ALA A 191 -12.27 9.66 -17.76
C ALA A 191 -13.40 10.69 -17.91
N VAL A 192 -14.64 10.24 -17.78
CA VAL A 192 -15.83 11.10 -17.89
C VAL A 192 -16.46 11.26 -16.50
N VAL A 193 -16.42 12.49 -15.96
CA VAL A 193 -17.03 12.81 -14.66
C VAL A 193 -18.55 12.74 -14.76
N GLY A 194 -19.20 12.10 -13.77
CA GLY A 194 -20.65 11.97 -13.69
C GLY A 194 -21.26 10.93 -14.64
N LYS A 195 -20.44 10.20 -15.40
CA LYS A 195 -20.90 9.11 -16.28
C LYS A 195 -20.15 7.82 -15.95
N PRO A 196 -20.67 6.64 -16.36
CA PRO A 196 -19.96 5.39 -16.21
C PRO A 196 -18.63 5.39 -17.00
N ASN A 197 -17.59 4.90 -16.36
CA ASN A 197 -16.26 4.63 -16.93
C ASN A 197 -15.96 3.15 -16.74
N VAL A 198 -15.11 2.59 -17.59
CA VAL A 198 -14.71 1.18 -17.54
C VAL A 198 -13.20 1.05 -17.54
N LEU A 199 -12.66 0.54 -16.45
CA LEU A 199 -11.26 0.15 -16.31
C LEU A 199 -11.11 -1.35 -16.59
N ALA A 200 -10.17 -1.73 -17.44
CA ALA A 200 -9.78 -3.11 -17.71
C ALA A 200 -8.28 -3.28 -17.51
N VAL A 201 -7.89 -4.28 -16.75
CA VAL A 201 -6.49 -4.59 -16.41
C VAL A 201 -6.25 -6.07 -16.73
N GLN A 202 -5.35 -6.34 -17.66
CA GLN A 202 -4.91 -7.69 -17.99
C GLN A 202 -3.60 -7.96 -17.26
N VAL A 203 -3.64 -8.80 -16.22
CA VAL A 203 -2.49 -9.09 -15.37
C VAL A 203 -1.82 -10.39 -15.81
N PHE A 204 -0.50 -10.37 -15.87
CA PHE A 204 0.35 -11.51 -16.24
C PHE A 204 1.08 -12.01 -14.99
N SER A 205 1.19 -13.34 -14.87
CA SER A 205 1.99 -13.96 -13.82
C SER A 205 3.48 -13.61 -13.96
N PRO A 206 4.24 -13.58 -12.85
CA PRO A 206 5.69 -13.44 -12.93
C PRO A 206 6.33 -14.66 -13.58
N THR A 207 7.44 -14.42 -14.27
CA THR A 207 8.37 -15.45 -14.75
C THR A 207 9.43 -15.73 -13.67
N ASP A 208 10.27 -16.75 -13.89
CA ASP A 208 11.30 -17.12 -12.93
C ASP A 208 12.45 -16.09 -12.83
N THR A 209 12.55 -15.17 -13.78
CA THR A 209 13.53 -14.07 -13.81
C THR A 209 12.98 -12.74 -13.31
N ASP A 210 11.70 -12.66 -12.97
CA ASP A 210 11.07 -11.44 -12.50
C ASP A 210 11.33 -11.21 -11.01
N LEU A 211 11.58 -9.94 -10.63
CA LEU A 211 11.67 -9.51 -9.23
C LEU A 211 10.26 -9.35 -8.64
N ALA A 212 9.60 -10.49 -8.48
CA ALA A 212 8.23 -10.60 -8.00
C ALA A 212 8.18 -10.81 -6.47
N ILE A 213 6.99 -11.17 -5.98
CA ILE A 213 6.84 -11.66 -4.60
C ILE A 213 7.60 -12.98 -4.49
N THR A 214 8.66 -12.98 -3.70
CA THR A 214 9.53 -14.14 -3.54
C THR A 214 8.93 -15.18 -2.61
N PHE A 215 9.27 -16.46 -2.85
CA PHE A 215 8.92 -17.58 -2.00
C PHE A 215 10.18 -18.19 -1.40
N VAL A 216 10.02 -18.81 -0.25
CA VAL A 216 11.09 -19.58 0.38
C VAL A 216 11.04 -21.03 -0.11
N ASP A 217 12.18 -21.71 -0.12
CA ASP A 217 12.32 -23.03 -0.72
C ASP A 217 11.64 -24.18 0.06
N TRP A 218 11.17 -23.93 1.27
CA TRP A 218 10.41 -24.91 2.07
C TRP A 218 8.88 -24.70 2.01
N ASN A 219 8.39 -23.64 1.38
CA ASN A 219 6.97 -23.39 1.20
C ASN A 219 6.54 -23.63 -0.26
N PRO A 220 5.42 -24.30 -0.50
CA PRO A 220 4.87 -24.37 -1.84
C PRO A 220 4.57 -22.99 -2.41
N ALA A 221 5.01 -22.73 -3.63
CA ALA A 221 4.63 -21.50 -4.32
C ALA A 221 3.12 -21.51 -4.60
N PRO A 222 2.41 -20.40 -4.44
CA PRO A 222 1.00 -20.32 -4.84
C PRO A 222 0.82 -20.68 -6.33
N PRO A 223 -0.27 -21.37 -6.69
CA PRO A 223 -0.49 -21.85 -8.07
C PRO A 223 -0.43 -20.76 -9.13
N ASP A 224 -0.87 -19.53 -8.80
CA ASP A 224 -0.85 -18.34 -9.65
C ASP A 224 0.41 -17.47 -9.44
N LYS A 225 1.39 -17.90 -8.64
CA LYS A 225 2.55 -17.10 -8.23
C LYS A 225 2.15 -15.71 -7.67
N ASN A 226 1.01 -15.64 -6.97
CA ASN A 226 0.39 -14.42 -6.44
C ASN A 226 0.04 -13.37 -7.53
N MET A 227 -0.26 -13.79 -8.75
CA MET A 227 -0.69 -12.91 -9.83
C MET A 227 -1.96 -12.15 -9.45
N GLY A 228 -1.96 -10.82 -9.61
CA GLY A 228 -3.16 -10.02 -9.39
C GLY A 228 -2.94 -8.57 -8.99
N LEU A 229 -4.05 -7.89 -8.73
CA LEU A 229 -4.09 -6.56 -8.12
C LEU A 229 -4.06 -6.74 -6.59
N PHE A 230 -2.88 -6.96 -6.04
CA PHE A 230 -2.73 -7.37 -4.63
C PHE A 230 -2.65 -6.20 -3.64
N ARG A 231 -2.70 -4.97 -4.14
CA ARG A 231 -2.81 -3.73 -3.35
C ARG A 231 -3.95 -2.86 -3.88
N ASP A 232 -4.29 -1.82 -3.09
CA ASP A 232 -5.39 -0.92 -3.42
C ASP A 232 -5.26 -0.30 -4.82
N VAL A 233 -6.41 -0.13 -5.46
CA VAL A 233 -6.60 0.69 -6.66
C VAL A 233 -7.53 1.82 -6.28
N ASP A 234 -7.11 3.06 -6.56
CA ASP A 234 -7.90 4.25 -6.25
C ASP A 234 -7.73 5.33 -7.31
N ILE A 235 -8.66 6.27 -7.31
CA ILE A 235 -8.61 7.47 -8.13
C ILE A 235 -8.55 8.67 -7.21
N THR A 236 -7.59 9.56 -7.46
CA THR A 236 -7.41 10.82 -6.73
C THR A 236 -7.50 12.00 -7.69
N SER A 237 -7.55 13.22 -7.17
CA SER A 237 -7.48 14.41 -8.01
C SER A 237 -6.60 15.49 -7.40
N SER A 238 -6.05 16.35 -8.27
CA SER A 238 -5.33 17.56 -7.91
C SER A 238 -5.78 18.73 -8.79
N GLY A 239 -5.30 19.93 -8.51
CA GLY A 239 -5.26 21.00 -9.52
C GLY A 239 -4.18 20.72 -10.57
N ALA A 240 -3.67 21.76 -11.21
CA ALA A 240 -2.65 21.62 -12.26
C ALA A 240 -1.33 21.01 -11.77
N VAL A 241 -0.96 21.23 -10.51
CA VAL A 241 0.26 20.67 -9.92
C VAL A 241 -0.10 19.72 -8.79
N ALA A 242 0.41 18.50 -8.86
CA ALA A 242 0.28 17.47 -7.83
C ALA A 242 1.50 17.43 -6.92
N VAL A 243 1.31 17.17 -5.61
CA VAL A 243 2.36 16.96 -4.60
C VAL A 243 2.44 15.48 -4.27
N ARG A 244 3.63 14.88 -4.41
CA ARG A 244 3.83 13.44 -4.23
C ARG A 244 5.02 13.14 -3.32
N TYR A 245 4.93 12.01 -2.65
CA TYR A 245 6.02 11.39 -1.87
C TYR A 245 6.69 12.33 -0.85
N PRO A 246 5.90 13.00 0.04
CA PRO A 246 6.49 13.84 1.07
C PRO A 246 7.38 13.00 1.98
N THR A 247 8.64 13.39 2.11
CA THR A 247 9.66 12.65 2.85
C THR A 247 10.40 13.59 3.79
N VAL A 248 10.69 13.12 5.00
CA VAL A 248 11.52 13.86 5.96
C VAL A 248 12.70 13.00 6.39
N VAL A 249 13.89 13.53 6.20
CA VAL A 249 15.13 12.97 6.74
C VAL A 249 15.56 13.82 7.93
N SER A 250 15.91 13.19 9.04
CA SER A 250 16.43 13.86 10.25
C SER A 250 17.86 13.44 10.53
N LYS A 251 18.70 14.42 10.91
CA LYS A 251 20.02 14.23 11.51
C LYS A 251 19.98 14.79 12.91
N VAL A 252 20.46 14.04 13.89
CA VAL A 252 20.43 14.45 15.30
C VAL A 252 21.86 14.65 15.80
N ASP A 253 22.13 15.73 16.53
CA ASP A 253 23.42 16.00 17.13
C ASP A 253 23.68 15.06 18.30
N SER A 254 24.39 13.98 18.02
CA SER A 254 24.73 12.93 19.00
C SER A 254 26.11 13.22 19.62
N PRO A 255 26.33 13.02 20.94
CA PRO A 255 25.44 12.31 21.87
C PRO A 255 24.44 13.19 22.62
N ALA A 256 24.49 14.52 22.53
CA ALA A 256 23.64 15.42 23.31
C ALA A 256 22.15 15.26 22.95
N ASN A 257 21.84 15.01 21.67
CA ASN A 257 20.48 14.84 21.15
C ASN A 257 19.57 16.06 21.42
N ASP A 258 20.14 17.22 21.55
CA ASP A 258 19.47 18.49 21.88
C ASP A 258 19.05 19.28 20.64
N LYS A 259 19.54 18.89 19.48
CA LYS A 259 19.18 19.52 18.19
C LYS A 259 18.97 18.47 17.10
N ALA A 260 18.00 18.72 16.22
CA ALA A 260 17.76 17.94 15.00
C ALA A 260 17.69 18.85 13.78
N HIS A 261 18.31 18.42 12.71
CA HIS A 261 18.35 19.08 11.40
C HIS A 261 17.46 18.31 10.44
N LEU A 262 16.44 18.97 9.91
CA LEU A 262 15.47 18.32 9.02
C LEU A 262 15.74 18.68 7.56
N THR A 263 15.57 17.68 6.69
CA THR A 263 15.48 17.86 5.25
C THR A 263 14.13 17.34 4.80
N VAL A 264 13.34 18.19 4.14
CA VAL A 264 12.00 17.83 3.63
C VAL A 264 12.08 17.80 2.11
N THR A 265 11.61 16.73 1.49
CA THR A 265 11.57 16.59 0.02
C THR A 265 10.19 16.15 -0.43
N ALA A 266 9.74 16.70 -1.56
CA ALA A 266 8.54 16.22 -2.26
C ALA A 266 8.73 16.31 -3.77
N LEU A 267 8.10 15.42 -4.52
CA LEU A 267 8.00 15.47 -5.96
C LEU A 267 6.78 16.32 -6.34
N LEU A 268 6.98 17.36 -7.14
CA LEU A 268 5.92 18.11 -7.79
C LEU A 268 5.74 17.64 -9.23
N LYS A 269 4.49 17.47 -9.66
CA LYS A 269 4.15 17.11 -11.05
C LYS A 269 3.24 18.18 -11.65
N ASN A 270 3.68 18.86 -12.68
CA ASN A 270 2.83 19.75 -13.47
C ASN A 270 2.10 18.93 -14.55
N ALA A 271 0.80 18.76 -14.39
CA ALA A 271 -0.03 18.07 -15.38
C ALA A 271 -0.52 19.02 -16.51
N ALA A 272 -0.27 20.34 -16.38
CA ALA A 272 -0.68 21.28 -17.42
C ALA A 272 0.31 21.26 -18.59
N ASN A 273 -0.19 21.67 -19.78
CA ASN A 273 0.60 21.81 -21.00
C ASN A 273 1.31 23.18 -21.13
N HIS A 274 1.39 23.93 -20.04
CA HIS A 274 2.04 25.25 -19.96
C HIS A 274 2.87 25.38 -18.68
N LEU A 275 3.72 26.38 -18.66
CA LEU A 275 4.54 26.74 -17.51
C LEU A 275 3.64 27.17 -16.35
N VAL A 276 3.92 26.65 -15.15
CA VAL A 276 3.23 26.98 -13.91
C VAL A 276 4.22 27.54 -12.90
N LYS A 277 3.86 28.67 -12.28
CA LYS A 277 4.59 29.26 -11.14
C LYS A 277 3.71 29.28 -9.93
N GLY A 278 4.20 28.76 -8.81
CA GLY A 278 3.45 28.72 -7.57
C GLY A 278 4.36 28.57 -6.36
N THR A 279 3.76 28.40 -5.20
CA THR A 279 4.47 28.28 -3.93
C THR A 279 4.21 26.95 -3.28
N LEU A 280 5.26 26.17 -3.02
CA LEU A 280 5.16 25.01 -2.14
C LEU A 280 5.33 25.49 -0.69
N LYS A 281 4.27 25.33 0.10
CA LYS A 281 4.25 25.62 1.54
C LYS A 281 4.35 24.33 2.32
N GLY A 282 5.13 24.33 3.38
CA GLY A 282 5.25 23.22 4.32
C GLY A 282 4.99 23.64 5.75
N GLN A 283 4.43 22.73 6.53
CA GLN A 283 4.20 22.94 7.96
C GLN A 283 4.57 21.67 8.71
N ILE A 284 5.41 21.82 9.73
CA ILE A 284 5.73 20.77 10.72
C ILE A 284 5.31 21.29 12.07
N GLU A 285 4.23 20.74 12.66
CA GLU A 285 3.62 21.23 13.90
C GLU A 285 3.29 22.76 13.77
N LYS A 286 4.08 23.63 14.43
CA LYS A 286 3.93 25.09 14.38
C LYS A 286 4.95 25.77 13.47
N THR A 287 5.84 25.02 12.86
CA THR A 287 6.93 25.54 12.03
C THR A 287 6.47 25.57 10.59
N GLU A 288 6.42 26.74 10.01
CA GLU A 288 6.06 26.98 8.60
C GLU A 288 7.30 27.31 7.78
N PHE A 289 7.29 26.87 6.51
CA PHE A 289 8.32 27.15 5.54
C PHE A 289 7.73 27.15 4.12
N SER A 290 8.37 27.80 3.18
CA SER A 290 7.87 27.86 1.80
C SER A 290 8.98 28.15 0.80
N GLN A 291 8.71 27.81 -0.46
CA GLN A 291 9.58 28.10 -1.60
C GLN A 291 8.74 28.34 -2.85
N GLU A 292 9.12 29.35 -3.62
CA GLU A 292 8.60 29.57 -4.97
C GLU A 292 9.15 28.52 -5.93
N VAL A 293 8.29 27.93 -6.74
CA VAL A 293 8.65 26.88 -7.69
C VAL A 293 8.04 27.19 -9.05
N GLU A 294 8.87 27.03 -10.07
CA GLU A 294 8.49 27.08 -11.47
C GLU A 294 8.63 25.69 -12.08
N LEU A 295 7.60 25.25 -12.80
CA LEU A 295 7.50 23.94 -13.45
C LEU A 295 7.10 24.13 -14.91
N GLY A 296 7.90 23.60 -15.83
CA GLY A 296 7.57 23.52 -17.25
C GLY A 296 6.37 22.61 -17.55
N PRO A 297 5.88 22.60 -18.80
CA PRO A 297 4.78 21.73 -19.21
C PRO A 297 5.10 20.25 -18.98
N GLY A 298 4.26 19.52 -18.24
CA GLY A 298 4.45 18.10 -17.95
C GLY A 298 5.66 17.79 -17.06
N GLU A 299 6.35 18.79 -16.50
CA GLU A 299 7.56 18.60 -15.70
C GLU A 299 7.25 17.93 -14.37
N SER A 300 8.15 17.00 -13.98
CA SER A 300 8.24 16.46 -12.63
C SER A 300 9.54 16.92 -11.99
N LYS A 301 9.47 17.50 -10.78
CA LYS A 301 10.62 18.12 -10.11
C LYS A 301 10.64 17.83 -8.62
N ASP A 302 11.76 17.32 -8.11
CA ASP A 302 11.97 17.22 -6.68
C ASP A 302 12.28 18.61 -6.10
N VAL A 303 11.53 18.98 -5.06
CA VAL A 303 11.74 20.21 -4.29
C VAL A 303 12.20 19.81 -2.90
N THR A 304 13.32 20.37 -2.47
CA THR A 304 13.96 20.04 -1.19
C THR A 304 14.14 21.31 -0.37
N PHE A 305 13.71 21.22 0.90
CA PHE A 305 13.96 22.21 1.93
C PHE A 305 15.02 21.66 2.88
N THR A 306 16.09 22.39 3.12
CA THR A 306 17.15 21.99 4.04
C THR A 306 17.26 22.93 5.23
N SER A 307 17.77 22.43 6.35
CA SER A 307 18.00 23.23 7.56
C SER A 307 19.08 24.30 7.41
N GLU A 308 19.95 24.17 6.41
CA GLU A 308 20.96 25.18 6.07
C GLU A 308 20.32 26.39 5.35
N GLN A 309 19.33 26.14 4.50
CA GLN A 309 18.61 27.18 3.76
C GLN A 309 17.51 27.83 4.62
N LEU A 310 16.88 27.03 5.48
CA LEU A 310 15.74 27.40 6.30
C LEU A 310 16.03 27.09 7.78
N PRO A 311 16.57 28.03 8.55
CA PRO A 311 16.96 27.82 9.95
C PRO A 311 15.87 27.25 10.84
N GLN A 312 14.58 27.50 10.54
CA GLN A 312 13.43 26.96 11.28
C GLN A 312 13.27 25.43 11.15
N LEU A 313 13.97 24.77 10.24
CA LEU A 313 14.05 23.31 10.14
C LEU A 313 15.09 22.69 11.08
N ASN A 314 15.79 23.54 11.87
CA ASN A 314 16.56 23.11 13.03
C ASN A 314 15.62 23.08 14.25
N ILE A 315 15.41 21.91 14.79
CA ILE A 315 14.50 21.69 15.93
C ILE A 315 15.33 21.57 17.20
N ASP A 316 15.17 22.51 18.11
CA ASP A 316 15.80 22.46 19.42
C ASP A 316 15.00 21.53 20.36
N HIS A 317 15.69 20.72 21.16
CA HIS A 317 15.11 19.75 22.09
C HIS A 317 14.02 18.87 21.45
N PRO A 318 14.32 18.14 20.34
CA PRO A 318 13.32 17.38 19.62
C PRO A 318 12.74 16.23 20.44
N ARG A 319 11.45 15.95 20.27
CA ARG A 319 10.84 14.70 20.74
C ARG A 319 11.37 13.55 19.89
N LEU A 320 12.33 12.80 20.42
CA LEU A 320 12.98 11.71 19.68
C LEU A 320 12.08 10.48 19.60
N TRP A 321 12.09 9.85 18.43
CA TRP A 321 11.51 8.53 18.25
C TRP A 321 12.43 7.46 18.81
N TRP A 322 11.88 6.56 19.61
CA TRP A 322 12.57 5.39 20.16
C TRP A 322 11.81 4.11 19.86
N PRO A 323 12.52 2.95 19.74
CA PRO A 323 11.87 1.63 19.76
C PRO A 323 11.14 1.42 21.09
N ALA A 324 10.11 0.57 21.09
CA ALA A 324 9.24 0.36 22.26
C ALA A 324 9.98 0.04 23.56
N GLN A 325 11.12 -0.68 23.50
CA GLN A 325 11.91 -1.06 24.67
C GLN A 325 12.81 0.08 25.19
N MET A 326 12.99 1.15 24.43
CA MET A 326 13.93 2.24 24.75
C MET A 326 13.23 3.58 25.03
N GLY A 327 11.95 3.71 24.72
CA GLY A 327 11.21 4.93 24.92
C GLY A 327 9.92 4.99 24.09
N LYS A 328 9.40 6.22 23.90
CA LYS A 328 8.18 6.45 23.14
C LYS A 328 8.47 6.60 21.65
N PRO A 329 7.65 6.04 20.75
CA PRO A 329 7.76 6.24 19.30
C PRO A 329 7.14 7.59 18.90
N GLU A 330 7.71 8.69 19.38
CA GLU A 330 7.22 10.05 19.12
C GLU A 330 7.22 10.36 17.62
N ARG A 331 6.16 11.01 17.16
CA ARG A 331 6.00 11.40 15.74
C ARG A 331 5.61 12.86 15.61
N TYR A 332 6.01 13.44 14.50
CA TYR A 332 5.62 14.75 13.98
C TYR A 332 4.74 14.57 12.76
N SER A 333 3.90 15.55 12.47
CA SER A 333 3.14 15.63 11.24
C SER A 333 3.76 16.68 10.33
N LEU A 334 3.96 16.31 9.06
CA LEU A 334 4.29 17.22 7.96
C LEU A 334 3.06 17.36 7.07
N SER A 335 2.69 18.60 6.74
CA SER A 335 1.75 18.95 5.69
C SER A 335 2.49 19.76 4.63
N LEU A 336 2.26 19.44 3.36
CA LEU A 336 2.75 20.20 2.20
C LEU A 336 1.57 20.60 1.33
N GLU A 337 1.52 21.87 0.91
CA GLU A 337 0.50 22.41 0.02
C GLU A 337 1.15 23.16 -1.13
N PHE A 338 0.76 22.86 -2.36
CA PHE A 338 1.13 23.67 -3.52
C PHE A 338 0.03 24.68 -3.84
N ASN A 339 0.39 25.97 -3.72
CA ASN A 339 -0.53 27.07 -3.98
C ASN A 339 -0.25 27.68 -5.36
N LEU A 340 -1.31 27.75 -6.17
CA LEU A 340 -1.31 28.35 -7.50
C LEU A 340 -2.41 29.39 -7.56
N ASP A 341 -2.07 30.64 -7.92
CA ASP A 341 -3.02 31.77 -8.05
C ASP A 341 -3.94 31.94 -6.83
N GLY A 342 -3.38 31.76 -5.62
CA GLY A 342 -4.11 31.90 -4.35
C GLY A 342 -5.03 30.71 -4.00
N LYS A 343 -4.98 29.62 -4.78
CA LYS A 343 -5.75 28.39 -4.53
C LYS A 343 -4.82 27.20 -4.29
N ILE A 344 -5.23 26.30 -3.42
CA ILE A 344 -4.52 25.04 -3.20
C ILE A 344 -4.73 24.15 -4.43
N SER A 345 -3.63 23.82 -5.13
CA SER A 345 -3.62 22.87 -6.24
C SER A 345 -3.65 21.43 -5.74
N ASP A 346 -2.81 21.11 -4.77
CA ASP A 346 -2.77 19.80 -4.13
C ASP A 346 -2.14 19.93 -2.75
N HIS A 347 -2.40 18.91 -1.92
CA HIS A 347 -1.76 18.79 -0.62
C HIS A 347 -1.33 17.34 -0.35
N ALA A 348 -0.32 17.18 0.48
CA ALA A 348 0.16 15.88 0.93
C ALA A 348 0.57 15.92 2.40
N GLU A 349 0.24 14.87 3.14
CA GLU A 349 0.57 14.75 4.55
C GLU A 349 1.37 13.48 4.81
N THR A 350 2.27 13.55 5.78
CA THR A 350 2.97 12.37 6.29
C THR A 350 3.33 12.53 7.75
N LYS A 351 3.52 11.40 8.46
CA LYS A 351 4.02 11.38 9.83
C LYS A 351 5.42 10.79 9.84
N PHE A 352 6.33 11.44 10.57
CA PHE A 352 7.72 10.98 10.67
C PHE A 352 8.22 11.03 12.13
N GLY A 353 9.23 10.23 12.42
CA GLY A 353 9.92 10.26 13.71
C GLY A 353 11.31 10.87 13.57
N ILE A 354 11.70 11.76 14.46
CA ILE A 354 13.06 12.29 14.51
C ILE A 354 13.95 11.28 15.21
N ARG A 355 14.88 10.70 14.47
CA ARG A 355 15.85 9.73 14.99
C ARG A 355 17.09 9.69 14.10
N GLU A 356 18.19 9.29 14.70
CA GLU A 356 19.40 8.90 13.99
C GLU A 356 19.66 7.41 14.19
N VAL A 357 19.88 6.68 13.11
CA VAL A 357 20.23 5.26 13.13
C VAL A 357 21.63 5.13 12.57
N LYS A 358 22.55 4.56 13.37
CA LYS A 358 23.92 4.27 12.92
C LYS A 358 24.19 2.78 13.01
N SER A 359 25.06 2.30 12.13
CA SER A 359 25.62 0.95 12.25
C SER A 359 27.10 0.98 11.97
N GLU A 360 27.85 0.25 12.79
CA GLU A 360 29.31 0.14 12.74
C GLU A 360 29.73 -1.32 12.68
N VAL A 361 30.70 -1.63 11.84
CA VAL A 361 31.32 -2.96 11.78
C VAL A 361 32.49 -2.97 12.75
N LEU A 362 32.37 -3.69 13.87
CA LEU A 362 33.37 -3.72 14.93
C LEU A 362 34.54 -4.67 14.62
N SER A 363 34.27 -5.87 14.11
CA SER A 363 35.26 -6.89 13.73
C SER A 363 34.55 -8.01 12.98
N ALA A 364 35.33 -8.96 12.41
CA ALA A 364 34.84 -10.10 11.63
C ALA A 364 33.36 -10.47 11.90
N ASN A 365 32.45 -9.97 11.07
CA ASN A 365 31.01 -10.25 11.07
C ASN A 365 30.19 -9.73 12.27
N ARG A 366 30.71 -8.79 13.07
CA ARG A 366 29.93 -8.15 14.14
C ARG A 366 29.55 -6.74 13.75
N ARG A 367 28.27 -6.44 13.77
CA ARG A 367 27.73 -5.11 13.51
C ARG A 367 27.03 -4.57 14.75
N LEU A 368 27.47 -3.39 15.19
CA LEU A 368 26.82 -2.64 16.26
C LEU A 368 25.79 -1.71 15.63
N PHE A 369 24.59 -1.68 16.21
CA PHE A 369 23.55 -0.72 15.86
C PHE A 369 23.34 0.24 17.03
N SER A 370 23.11 1.51 16.70
CA SER A 370 22.69 2.51 17.67
C SER A 370 21.55 3.37 17.16
N ILE A 371 20.70 3.81 18.07
CA ILE A 371 19.61 4.75 17.81
C ILE A 371 19.79 5.93 18.75
N ASN A 372 19.85 7.13 18.19
CA ASN A 372 20.07 8.39 18.93
C ASN A 372 21.28 8.28 19.87
N GLY A 373 22.39 7.70 19.39
CA GLY A 373 23.62 7.50 20.15
C GLY A 373 23.60 6.39 21.20
N LYS A 374 22.49 5.66 21.39
CA LYS A 374 22.40 4.51 22.31
C LYS A 374 22.45 3.19 21.56
N ASN A 375 23.32 2.29 22.02
CA ASN A 375 23.42 0.95 21.44
C ASN A 375 22.11 0.19 21.61
N VAL A 376 21.74 -0.56 20.57
CA VAL A 376 20.51 -1.34 20.53
C VAL A 376 20.80 -2.79 20.24
N LEU A 377 20.21 -3.70 21.02
CA LEU A 377 20.20 -5.12 20.70
C LEU A 377 19.07 -5.40 19.73
N ILE A 378 19.42 -5.77 18.50
CA ILE A 378 18.44 -6.22 17.51
C ILE A 378 17.93 -7.60 17.94
N ARG A 379 16.62 -7.68 18.22
CA ARG A 379 15.89 -8.91 18.47
C ARG A 379 14.95 -9.16 17.31
N GLY A 380 15.08 -10.29 16.67
CA GLY A 380 14.29 -10.62 15.51
C GLY A 380 14.55 -12.05 15.07
N GLY A 381 13.91 -12.44 13.99
CA GLY A 381 14.05 -13.73 13.36
C GLY A 381 13.65 -13.64 11.89
N GLY A 382 13.85 -14.73 11.17
CA GLY A 382 13.29 -14.89 9.84
C GLY A 382 11.77 -15.03 9.93
N TRP A 383 11.04 -14.23 9.15
CA TRP A 383 9.61 -14.46 8.93
C TRP A 383 9.42 -14.91 7.50
N SER A 384 8.85 -16.11 7.36
CA SER A 384 8.43 -16.65 6.08
C SER A 384 6.93 -16.44 5.92
N PRO A 385 6.48 -15.69 4.91
CA PRO A 385 5.04 -15.62 4.63
C PRO A 385 4.53 -16.99 4.21
N THR A 386 3.35 -17.34 4.68
CA THR A 386 2.61 -18.55 4.33
C THR A 386 1.64 -18.27 3.19
#